data_f0abac5ac6c2bdf0f0c43b3e61572f3c
#
_entry.id   f0abac5ac6c2bdf0f0c43b3e61572f3c
#
_cell.length_a   1.000
_cell.length_b   1.000
_cell.length_c   1.000
_cell.angle_alpha   90.00
_cell.angle_beta   90.00
_cell.angle_gamma   90.00
#
_symmetry.space_group_name_H-M   'P 1'
#
loop_
_entity.id
_entity.type
_entity.pdbx_description
1 polymer ?
#
loop_
_entity_poly.entity_id
_entity_poly.type
_entity_poly.pdbx_seq_one_letter_code
_entity_poly.pdbx_strand_id
1 'polypeptide(L)'
;MHIVNRIFQYAATADNLLDKDTYEYYNWRFGKIAYEKKGSGSPILLVHDLNVCSSSHEWNNIINELAKTNTVYAIDLLGCGCSERPVLTYTNFLYVQLITDFIKDIITEKTDIIVSGESASFVIMACANDDTVINRVIIVNPQDLASQAKIPTKRSYMVKYLLLAPVIGTFIYNIKVNKRTIRELLLSGVYDHNSVSEKDILTCFESSHKDKTHSKYLFACQKSRFTNANIICCLSKINNSIFIVTGSSDPVNILIANQYQNYLPSIEILGINKTKKIPHVEKPEEFTEQVRVLFSEGDAE
;
A
#
# COMPACT_ATOMS: atom_id res chain seq x y z
N MET A 1 8.09 0.65 -31.61
CA MET A 1 7.56 0.34 -30.29
C MET A 1 8.61 0.37 -29.16
N HIS A 2 9.80 -0.19 -29.31
CA HIS A 2 10.90 -0.04 -28.34
C HIS A 2 11.29 1.44 -28.08
N ILE A 3 11.29 2.27 -29.10
CA ILE A 3 11.58 3.71 -28.99
C ILE A 3 10.51 4.42 -28.14
N VAL A 4 9.24 4.14 -28.38
CA VAL A 4 8.12 4.74 -27.63
C VAL A 4 8.21 4.37 -26.14
N ASN A 5 8.49 3.10 -25.83
CA ASN A 5 8.66 2.66 -24.44
C ASN A 5 9.86 3.34 -23.75
N ARG A 6 10.97 3.56 -24.48
CA ARG A 6 12.13 4.31 -23.97
C ARG A 6 11.79 5.77 -23.69
N ILE A 7 10.99 6.39 -24.55
CA ILE A 7 10.55 7.77 -24.36
C ILE A 7 9.67 7.88 -23.10
N PHE A 8 8.70 6.97 -22.93
CA PHE A 8 7.86 6.95 -21.72
C PHE A 8 8.70 6.77 -20.45
N GLN A 9 9.64 5.83 -20.46
CA GLN A 9 10.51 5.59 -19.32
C GLN A 9 11.38 6.81 -19.02
N TYR A 10 12.03 7.37 -20.03
CA TYR A 10 12.89 8.55 -19.87
C TYR A 10 12.08 9.75 -19.31
N ALA A 11 10.89 9.98 -19.87
CA ALA A 11 10.01 11.04 -19.38
C ALA A 11 9.50 10.81 -17.94
N ALA A 12 9.36 9.55 -17.52
CA ALA A 12 8.90 9.22 -16.18
C ALA A 12 9.99 9.35 -15.11
N THR A 13 11.25 9.06 -15.45
CA THR A 13 12.38 9.01 -14.51
C THR A 13 13.33 10.21 -14.63
N ALA A 14 12.95 11.24 -15.41
CA ALA A 14 13.81 12.39 -15.67
C ALA A 14 14.11 13.24 -14.42
N ASP A 15 13.14 13.34 -13.52
CA ASP A 15 13.22 14.22 -12.34
C ASP A 15 13.73 13.50 -11.09
N ASN A 16 13.88 12.16 -11.12
CA ASN A 16 14.37 11.31 -10.02
C ASN A 16 13.74 11.66 -8.65
N LEU A 17 12.41 11.77 -8.61
CA LEU A 17 11.65 12.23 -7.45
C LEU A 17 11.52 11.18 -6.34
N LEU A 18 11.68 9.90 -6.70
CA LEU A 18 11.58 8.78 -5.77
C LEU A 18 12.87 8.51 -5.01
N ASP A 19 14.03 8.74 -5.64
CA ASP A 19 15.32 8.47 -4.98
C ASP A 19 15.55 9.45 -3.83
N LYS A 20 15.67 8.90 -2.62
CA LYS A 20 16.02 9.63 -1.42
C LYS A 20 17.32 9.06 -0.89
N ASP A 21 18.25 9.94 -0.50
CA ASP A 21 19.49 9.55 0.18
C ASP A 21 19.24 8.83 1.52
N THR A 22 18.01 8.92 2.03
CA THR A 22 17.55 8.32 3.29
C THR A 22 17.09 6.88 3.17
N TYR A 23 17.03 6.32 1.96
CA TYR A 23 16.61 4.95 1.78
C TYR A 23 17.67 3.95 2.21
N GLU A 24 17.25 2.98 3.02
CA GLU A 24 17.95 1.75 3.33
C GLU A 24 17.38 0.60 2.49
N TYR A 25 18.13 -0.51 2.39
CA TYR A 25 17.75 -1.64 1.57
C TYR A 25 17.85 -2.96 2.32
N TYR A 26 16.73 -3.68 2.37
CA TYR A 26 16.68 -5.06 2.85
C TYR A 26 16.85 -6.03 1.68
N ASN A 27 17.87 -6.88 1.74
CA ASN A 27 18.11 -7.93 0.74
C ASN A 27 17.19 -9.13 1.01
N TRP A 28 15.94 -9.01 0.57
CA TRP A 28 14.97 -10.08 0.72
C TRP A 28 15.15 -11.12 -0.39
N ARG A 29 14.73 -12.39 -0.12
CA ARG A 29 14.93 -13.54 -1.03
C ARG A 29 14.35 -13.36 -2.45
N PHE A 30 13.38 -12.49 -2.64
CA PHE A 30 12.76 -12.23 -3.96
C PHE A 30 13.17 -10.89 -4.57
N GLY A 31 14.01 -10.12 -3.92
CA GLY A 31 14.51 -8.85 -4.43
C GLY A 31 14.81 -7.84 -3.33
N LYS A 32 15.50 -6.77 -3.68
CA LYS A 32 15.81 -5.67 -2.78
C LYS A 32 14.55 -4.88 -2.43
N ILE A 33 14.34 -4.63 -1.16
CA ILE A 33 13.23 -3.86 -0.60
C ILE A 33 13.78 -2.55 -0.08
N ALA A 34 13.32 -1.43 -0.64
CA ALA A 34 13.64 -0.10 -0.16
C ALA A 34 12.74 0.27 1.02
N TYR A 35 13.30 0.92 2.02
CA TYR A 35 12.55 1.47 3.14
C TYR A 35 13.23 2.72 3.70
N GLU A 36 12.46 3.57 4.34
CA GLU A 36 12.95 4.72 5.09
C GLU A 36 12.74 4.45 6.59
N LYS A 37 13.78 4.75 7.41
CA LYS A 37 13.73 4.63 8.87
C LYS A 37 13.92 6.00 9.48
N LYS A 38 13.04 6.40 10.40
CA LYS A 38 13.11 7.70 11.11
C LYS A 38 12.69 7.59 12.57
N GLY A 39 13.25 8.46 13.39
CA GLY A 39 12.86 8.61 14.79
C GLY A 39 13.46 7.56 15.73
N SER A 40 12.92 7.52 16.95
CA SER A 40 13.29 6.56 18.00
C SER A 40 12.09 6.31 18.93
N GLY A 41 11.98 5.12 19.49
CA GLY A 41 10.86 4.66 20.31
C GLY A 41 10.23 3.40 19.76
N SER A 42 9.01 3.07 20.18
CA SER A 42 8.29 1.87 19.74
C SER A 42 8.13 1.83 18.21
N PRO A 43 8.30 0.66 17.56
CA PRO A 43 8.31 0.58 16.12
C PRO A 43 6.92 0.71 15.49
N ILE A 44 6.83 1.49 14.42
CA ILE A 44 5.65 1.58 13.54
C ILE A 44 6.08 1.25 12.12
N LEU A 45 5.39 0.32 11.47
CA LEU A 45 5.56 0.00 10.05
C LEU A 45 4.44 0.63 9.22
N LEU A 46 4.80 1.47 8.27
CA LEU A 46 3.90 2.09 7.30
C LEU A 46 3.91 1.29 5.99
N VAL A 47 2.75 0.76 5.61
CA VAL A 47 2.58 -0.08 4.42
C VAL A 47 1.61 0.60 3.45
N HIS A 48 2.11 1.09 2.32
CA HIS A 48 1.30 1.78 1.32
C HIS A 48 0.31 0.86 0.59
N ASP A 49 -0.70 1.42 -0.07
CA ASP A 49 -1.63 0.67 -0.91
C ASP A 49 -0.89 -0.07 -2.04
N LEU A 50 -1.30 -1.28 -2.36
CA LEU A 50 -0.70 -2.05 -3.44
C LEU A 50 -1.19 -1.55 -4.81
N ASN A 51 -0.38 -0.71 -5.44
CA ASN A 51 -0.59 -0.26 -6.80
C ASN A 51 0.77 -0.01 -7.47
N VAL A 52 0.88 -0.19 -8.78
CA VAL A 52 2.13 0.08 -9.52
C VAL A 52 2.60 1.53 -9.41
N CYS A 53 1.69 2.44 -9.07
CA CYS A 53 1.98 3.87 -8.87
C CYS A 53 2.36 4.22 -7.43
N SER A 54 2.09 3.32 -6.47
CA SER A 54 2.27 3.58 -5.04
C SER A 54 3.72 3.39 -4.60
N SER A 55 4.06 4.03 -3.50
CA SER A 55 5.33 3.91 -2.79
C SER A 55 5.17 4.46 -1.37
N SER A 56 6.20 4.36 -0.55
CA SER A 56 6.28 5.00 0.77
C SER A 56 6.09 6.53 0.74
N HIS A 57 6.16 7.15 -0.44
CA HIS A 57 5.81 8.58 -0.65
C HIS A 57 4.40 8.92 -0.14
N GLU A 58 3.49 7.96 -0.14
CA GLU A 58 2.14 8.09 0.41
C GLU A 58 2.14 8.61 1.87
N TRP A 59 3.18 8.28 2.63
CA TRP A 59 3.30 8.60 4.06
C TRP A 59 4.10 9.87 4.38
N ASN A 60 4.59 10.59 3.35
CA ASN A 60 5.49 11.74 3.54
C ASN A 60 4.91 12.83 4.46
N ASN A 61 3.58 13.02 4.44
CA ASN A 61 2.93 14.06 5.24
C ASN A 61 2.87 13.73 6.73
N ILE A 62 2.99 12.45 7.12
CA ILE A 62 2.82 12.02 8.51
C ILE A 62 4.08 11.41 9.13
N ILE A 63 5.03 10.93 8.32
CA ILE A 63 6.20 10.21 8.83
C ILE A 63 7.02 11.03 9.84
N ASN A 64 7.22 12.33 9.58
CA ASN A 64 8.00 13.18 10.46
C ASN A 64 7.29 13.43 11.81
N GLU A 65 5.97 13.49 11.81
CA GLU A 65 5.19 13.70 13.02
C GLU A 65 5.17 12.44 13.90
N LEU A 66 4.99 11.27 13.28
CA LEU A 66 5.06 9.99 13.98
C LEU A 66 6.48 9.70 14.51
N ALA A 67 7.51 10.10 13.78
CA ALA A 67 8.90 9.91 14.16
C ALA A 67 9.36 10.73 15.38
N LYS A 68 8.54 11.65 15.90
CA LYS A 68 8.87 12.38 17.14
C LYS A 68 8.87 11.49 18.38
N THR A 69 8.07 10.43 18.36
CA THR A 69 7.86 9.54 19.53
C THR A 69 8.07 8.06 19.19
N ASN A 70 8.21 7.71 17.93
CA ASN A 70 8.29 6.34 17.46
C ASN A 70 9.47 6.12 16.50
N THR A 71 9.92 4.88 16.39
CA THR A 71 10.77 4.46 15.27
C THR A 71 9.87 4.07 14.11
N VAL A 72 9.82 4.90 13.07
CA VAL A 72 8.91 4.72 11.92
C VAL A 72 9.67 4.11 10.76
N TYR A 73 9.15 3.01 10.24
CA TYR A 73 9.63 2.34 9.03
C TYR A 73 8.58 2.51 7.92
N ALA A 74 8.94 3.13 6.80
CA ALA A 74 8.08 3.25 5.63
C ALA A 74 8.65 2.38 4.50
N ILE A 75 7.99 1.27 4.19
CA ILE A 75 8.46 0.28 3.22
C ILE A 75 7.90 0.54 1.83
N ASP A 76 8.72 0.39 0.80
CA ASP A 76 8.25 0.20 -0.57
C ASP A 76 8.03 -1.29 -0.83
N LEU A 77 6.80 -1.70 -1.08
CA LEU A 77 6.48 -3.10 -1.38
C LEU A 77 7.19 -3.57 -2.65
N LEU A 78 7.53 -4.87 -2.72
CA LEU A 78 8.17 -5.45 -3.90
C LEU A 78 7.36 -5.15 -5.17
N GLY A 79 7.99 -4.58 -6.18
CA GLY A 79 7.33 -4.14 -7.41
C GLY A 79 6.88 -2.68 -7.41
N CYS A 80 7.05 -1.94 -6.30
CA CYS A 80 6.63 -0.56 -6.10
C CYS A 80 7.82 0.34 -5.73
N GLY A 81 7.66 1.66 -5.87
CA GLY A 81 8.60 2.67 -5.39
C GLY A 81 10.05 2.44 -5.84
N CYS A 82 10.97 2.43 -4.89
CA CYS A 82 12.38 2.13 -5.08
C CYS A 82 12.74 0.65 -4.88
N SER A 83 11.79 -0.19 -4.49
CA SER A 83 11.99 -1.64 -4.39
C SER A 83 12.15 -2.30 -5.75
N GLU A 84 12.84 -3.44 -5.76
CA GLU A 84 13.09 -4.21 -6.98
C GLU A 84 11.80 -4.74 -7.61
N ARG A 85 11.81 -4.93 -8.93
CA ARG A 85 10.67 -5.40 -9.73
C ARG A 85 11.00 -6.70 -10.45
N PRO A 86 11.15 -7.81 -9.73
CA PRO A 86 11.49 -9.09 -10.35
C PRO A 86 10.38 -9.60 -11.27
N VAL A 87 10.79 -10.36 -12.26
CA VAL A 87 9.89 -11.05 -13.20
C VAL A 87 9.32 -12.30 -12.51
N LEU A 88 8.22 -12.12 -11.79
CA LEU A 88 7.54 -13.20 -11.07
C LEU A 88 6.02 -13.02 -11.06
N THR A 89 5.31 -14.00 -10.50
CA THR A 89 3.89 -13.86 -10.20
C THR A 89 3.71 -13.27 -8.81
N TYR A 90 3.27 -12.02 -8.76
CA TYR A 90 2.94 -11.33 -7.50
C TYR A 90 1.64 -11.89 -6.94
N THR A 91 1.68 -12.38 -5.73
CA THR A 91 0.52 -12.98 -5.02
C THR A 91 0.35 -12.35 -3.65
N ASN A 92 -0.84 -12.50 -3.06
CA ASN A 92 -1.09 -12.10 -1.67
C ASN A 92 -0.08 -12.72 -0.70
N PHE A 93 0.21 -14.03 -0.81
CA PHE A 93 1.17 -14.73 0.05
C PHE A 93 2.58 -14.15 -0.04
N LEU A 94 2.99 -13.65 -1.20
CA LEU A 94 4.28 -12.97 -1.37
C LEU A 94 4.39 -11.77 -0.44
N TYR A 95 3.33 -10.94 -0.38
CA TYR A 95 3.32 -9.74 0.46
C TYR A 95 3.13 -10.05 1.94
N VAL A 96 2.34 -11.06 2.29
CA VAL A 96 2.24 -11.57 3.67
C VAL A 96 3.64 -11.96 4.18
N GLN A 97 4.38 -12.73 3.39
CA GLN A 97 5.74 -13.13 3.75
C GLN A 97 6.69 -11.93 3.82
N LEU A 98 6.62 -10.99 2.87
CA LEU A 98 7.47 -9.80 2.88
C LEU A 98 7.27 -9.00 4.17
N ILE A 99 6.03 -8.74 4.56
CA ILE A 99 5.71 -7.97 5.78
C ILE A 99 6.24 -8.71 7.03
N THR A 100 5.97 -10.00 7.12
CA THR A 100 6.40 -10.83 8.26
C THR A 100 7.93 -10.92 8.34
N ASP A 101 8.60 -11.19 7.22
CA ASP A 101 10.07 -11.30 7.17
C ASP A 101 10.71 -9.93 7.46
N PHE A 102 10.15 -8.83 6.94
CA PHE A 102 10.66 -7.49 7.22
C PHE A 102 10.60 -7.13 8.70
N ILE A 103 9.52 -7.46 9.39
CA ILE A 103 9.41 -7.22 10.83
C ILE A 103 10.42 -8.09 11.58
N LYS A 104 10.54 -9.38 11.24
CA LYS A 104 11.44 -10.33 11.92
C LYS A 104 12.93 -10.02 11.70
N ASP A 105 13.31 -9.60 10.49
CA ASP A 105 14.71 -9.47 10.10
C ASP A 105 15.23 -8.03 10.30
N ILE A 106 14.39 -7.01 10.14
CA ILE A 106 14.80 -5.60 10.14
C ILE A 106 14.35 -4.87 11.41
N ILE A 107 13.06 -5.03 11.80
CA ILE A 107 12.55 -4.35 12.99
C ILE A 107 12.89 -5.11 14.26
N THR A 108 12.76 -6.45 14.24
CA THR A 108 13.09 -7.40 15.31
C THR A 108 12.27 -7.27 16.60
N GLU A 109 11.22 -6.47 16.59
CA GLU A 109 10.32 -6.21 17.71
C GLU A 109 8.88 -6.34 17.27
N LYS A 110 7.96 -6.59 18.22
CA LYS A 110 6.51 -6.58 17.97
C LYS A 110 6.10 -5.17 17.55
N THR A 111 5.47 -5.05 16.38
CA THR A 111 5.36 -3.79 15.64
C THR A 111 3.93 -3.37 15.44
N ASP A 112 3.63 -2.09 15.67
CA ASP A 112 2.37 -1.47 15.24
C ASP A 112 2.40 -1.21 13.74
N ILE A 113 1.27 -1.39 13.06
CA ILE A 113 1.20 -1.20 11.61
C ILE A 113 0.15 -0.17 11.25
N ILE A 114 0.50 0.73 10.34
CA ILE A 114 -0.46 1.56 9.61
C ILE A 114 -0.42 1.13 8.16
N VAL A 115 -1.56 0.70 7.62
CA VAL A 115 -1.65 0.14 6.27
C VAL A 115 -2.82 0.72 5.50
N SER A 116 -2.65 0.96 4.20
CA SER A 116 -3.72 1.48 3.34
C SER A 116 -4.20 0.48 2.29
N GLY A 117 -5.45 0.63 1.88
CA GLY A 117 -6.06 0.01 0.72
C GLY A 117 -6.00 -1.52 0.66
N GLU A 118 -5.56 -2.05 -0.48
CA GLU A 118 -5.45 -3.50 -0.75
C GLU A 118 -4.46 -4.19 0.21
N SER A 119 -3.40 -3.49 0.62
CA SER A 119 -2.36 -4.03 1.49
C SER A 119 -2.88 -4.42 2.88
N ALA A 120 -4.01 -3.88 3.32
CA ALA A 120 -4.66 -4.29 4.57
C ALA A 120 -4.94 -5.79 4.63
N SER A 121 -5.29 -6.41 3.50
CA SER A 121 -5.54 -7.85 3.44
C SER A 121 -4.30 -8.68 3.76
N PHE A 122 -3.13 -8.22 3.37
CA PHE A 122 -1.86 -8.92 3.65
C PHE A 122 -1.49 -8.83 5.13
N VAL A 123 -1.71 -7.66 5.74
CA VAL A 123 -1.49 -7.45 7.18
C VAL A 123 -2.45 -8.31 7.99
N ILE A 124 -3.73 -8.34 7.65
CA ILE A 124 -4.74 -9.19 8.31
C ILE A 124 -4.35 -10.68 8.21
N MET A 125 -3.89 -11.12 7.03
CA MET A 125 -3.39 -12.50 6.87
C MET A 125 -2.12 -12.76 7.69
N ALA A 126 -1.22 -11.78 7.80
CA ALA A 126 -0.02 -11.90 8.63
C ALA A 126 -0.38 -12.03 10.12
N CYS A 127 -1.31 -11.22 10.63
CA CYS A 127 -1.83 -11.33 11.99
C CYS A 127 -2.44 -12.71 12.27
N ALA A 128 -3.23 -13.23 11.33
CA ALA A 128 -3.87 -14.54 11.49
C ALA A 128 -2.88 -15.72 11.42
N ASN A 129 -1.72 -15.53 10.78
CA ASN A 129 -0.68 -16.55 10.68
C ASN A 129 0.30 -16.55 11.86
N ASP A 130 0.61 -15.37 12.41
CA ASP A 130 1.60 -15.20 13.49
C ASP A 130 1.24 -13.95 14.32
N ASP A 131 0.62 -14.16 15.46
CA ASP A 131 0.16 -13.09 16.37
C ASP A 131 1.30 -12.46 17.20
N THR A 132 2.50 -13.04 17.14
CA THR A 132 3.66 -12.57 17.90
C THR A 132 4.38 -11.39 17.25
N VAL A 133 4.18 -11.19 15.96
CA VAL A 133 4.96 -10.24 15.13
C VAL A 133 4.30 -8.85 15.09
N ILE A 134 2.98 -8.82 15.02
CA ILE A 134 2.19 -7.59 14.86
C ILE A 134 1.45 -7.30 16.16
N ASN A 135 1.52 -6.04 16.62
CA ASN A 135 0.86 -5.58 17.83
C ASN A 135 -0.54 -5.04 17.47
N ARG A 136 -0.64 -3.80 17.09
CA ARG A 136 -1.89 -3.11 16.72
C ARG A 136 -1.87 -2.76 15.24
N VAL A 137 -3.05 -2.64 14.62
CA VAL A 137 -3.17 -2.33 13.20
C VAL A 137 -4.16 -1.19 12.99
N ILE A 138 -3.70 -0.12 12.34
CA ILE A 138 -4.57 0.92 11.80
C ILE A 138 -4.69 0.71 10.29
N ILE A 139 -5.90 0.48 9.82
CA ILE A 139 -6.22 0.29 8.40
C ILE A 139 -6.84 1.58 7.87
N VAL A 140 -6.27 2.11 6.81
CA VAL A 140 -6.78 3.30 6.12
C VAL A 140 -7.57 2.87 4.89
N ASN A 141 -8.87 3.11 4.91
CA ASN A 141 -9.78 2.82 3.80
C ASN A 141 -9.52 1.45 3.12
N PRO A 142 -9.83 0.33 3.78
CA PRO A 142 -9.63 -1.00 3.21
C PRO A 142 -10.47 -1.23 1.96
N GLN A 143 -10.12 -2.23 1.18
CA GLN A 143 -10.92 -2.64 0.02
C GLN A 143 -12.15 -3.46 0.40
N ASP A 144 -13.19 -3.41 -0.45
CA ASP A 144 -14.39 -4.22 -0.35
C ASP A 144 -14.09 -5.73 -0.28
N LEU A 145 -14.59 -6.40 0.76
CA LEU A 145 -14.33 -7.81 1.03
C LEU A 145 -14.82 -8.73 -0.10
N ALA A 146 -15.98 -8.42 -0.71
CA ALA A 146 -16.52 -9.22 -1.81
C ALA A 146 -15.66 -9.11 -3.07
N SER A 147 -15.07 -7.96 -3.32
CA SER A 147 -14.12 -7.76 -4.42
C SER A 147 -12.80 -8.46 -4.19
N GLN A 148 -12.28 -8.42 -2.96
CA GLN A 148 -11.05 -9.12 -2.58
C GLN A 148 -11.18 -10.64 -2.56
N ALA A 149 -12.36 -11.17 -2.23
CA ALA A 149 -12.61 -12.62 -2.22
C ALA A 149 -12.61 -13.25 -3.62
N LYS A 150 -12.58 -12.47 -4.70
CA LYS A 150 -12.58 -12.98 -6.07
C LYS A 150 -11.22 -13.57 -6.44
N ILE A 151 -11.12 -14.89 -6.46
CA ILE A 151 -9.92 -15.64 -6.83
C ILE A 151 -9.65 -15.63 -8.35
N PRO A 152 -8.41 -15.92 -8.78
CA PRO A 152 -8.10 -16.10 -10.20
C PRO A 152 -8.87 -17.25 -10.84
N THR A 153 -9.40 -17.01 -12.04
CA THR A 153 -10.12 -17.98 -12.86
C THR A 153 -9.33 -18.29 -14.13
N LYS A 154 -9.77 -19.25 -14.96
CA LYS A 154 -9.16 -19.49 -16.29
C LYS A 154 -9.05 -18.21 -17.12
N ARG A 155 -10.06 -17.33 -17.07
CA ARG A 155 -10.04 -16.02 -17.75
C ARG A 155 -8.95 -15.10 -17.17
N SER A 156 -8.73 -15.15 -15.86
CA SER A 156 -7.66 -14.38 -15.21
C SER A 156 -6.28 -14.76 -15.73
N TYR A 157 -6.01 -16.04 -15.94
CA TYR A 157 -4.76 -16.49 -16.57
C TYR A 157 -4.60 -15.94 -17.98
N MET A 158 -5.66 -15.98 -18.80
CA MET A 158 -5.63 -15.41 -20.16
C MET A 158 -5.32 -13.90 -20.14
N VAL A 159 -5.98 -13.14 -19.26
CA VAL A 159 -5.73 -11.70 -19.07
C VAL A 159 -4.29 -11.46 -18.65
N LYS A 160 -3.76 -12.23 -17.69
CA LYS A 160 -2.37 -12.13 -17.25
C LYS A 160 -1.40 -12.35 -18.42
N TYR A 161 -1.56 -13.43 -19.18
CA TYR A 161 -0.67 -13.72 -20.32
C TYR A 161 -0.73 -12.63 -21.40
N LEU A 162 -1.92 -12.10 -21.70
CA LEU A 162 -2.09 -10.98 -22.63
C LEU A 162 -1.33 -9.72 -22.14
N LEU A 163 -1.48 -9.37 -20.86
CA LEU A 163 -0.80 -8.21 -20.27
C LEU A 163 0.72 -8.40 -20.15
N LEU A 164 1.19 -9.63 -20.05
CA LEU A 164 2.63 -9.94 -20.03
C LEU A 164 3.25 -10.06 -21.44
N ALA A 165 2.44 -10.18 -22.50
CA ALA A 165 2.94 -10.25 -23.86
C ALA A 165 3.91 -9.10 -24.19
N PRO A 166 5.07 -9.36 -24.81
CA PRO A 166 6.18 -8.39 -24.90
C PRO A 166 5.81 -7.06 -25.55
N VAL A 167 4.99 -7.07 -26.57
CA VAL A 167 4.60 -5.89 -27.35
C VAL A 167 3.23 -5.38 -26.95
N ILE A 168 2.23 -6.23 -27.04
CA ILE A 168 0.82 -5.89 -26.77
C ILE A 168 0.62 -5.53 -25.30
N GLY A 169 1.14 -6.34 -24.39
CA GLY A 169 1.01 -6.10 -22.96
C GLY A 169 1.67 -4.80 -22.53
N THR A 170 2.85 -4.48 -23.06
CA THR A 170 3.52 -3.21 -22.77
C THR A 170 2.75 -2.02 -23.34
N PHE A 171 2.16 -2.15 -24.51
CA PHE A 171 1.32 -1.11 -25.11
C PHE A 171 0.06 -0.86 -24.25
N ILE A 172 -0.64 -1.92 -23.84
CA ILE A 172 -1.80 -1.82 -22.93
C ILE A 172 -1.40 -1.18 -21.61
N TYR A 173 -0.25 -1.59 -21.04
CA TYR A 173 0.27 -1.02 -19.81
C TYR A 173 0.45 0.51 -19.93
N ASN A 174 1.16 0.98 -20.95
CA ASN A 174 1.43 2.42 -21.13
C ASN A 174 0.15 3.24 -21.43
N ILE A 175 -0.87 2.64 -22.06
CA ILE A 175 -2.18 3.30 -22.24
C ILE A 175 -2.94 3.38 -20.90
N LYS A 176 -2.85 2.35 -20.07
CA LYS A 176 -3.59 2.30 -18.79
C LYS A 176 -2.88 3.02 -17.66
N VAL A 177 -1.56 3.09 -17.71
CA VAL A 177 -0.70 3.70 -16.69
C VAL A 177 0.08 4.84 -17.34
N ASN A 178 -0.54 6.00 -17.40
CA ASN A 178 0.05 7.24 -17.92
C ASN A 178 -0.28 8.42 -16.99
N LYS A 179 0.37 9.54 -17.20
CA LYS A 179 0.24 10.73 -16.37
C LYS A 179 -1.20 11.19 -16.19
N ARG A 180 -2.02 11.11 -17.26
CA ARG A 180 -3.42 11.53 -17.22
C ARG A 180 -4.25 10.58 -16.36
N THR A 181 -4.13 9.28 -16.56
CA THR A 181 -4.89 8.29 -15.77
C THR A 181 -4.46 8.26 -14.30
N ILE A 182 -3.18 8.52 -14.01
CA ILE A 182 -2.68 8.67 -12.64
C ILE A 182 -3.25 9.93 -12.00
N ARG A 183 -3.26 11.05 -12.70
CA ARG A 183 -3.90 12.29 -12.23
C ARG A 183 -5.39 12.06 -11.91
N GLU A 184 -6.13 11.47 -12.84
CA GLU A 184 -7.55 11.16 -12.64
C GLU A 184 -7.77 10.24 -11.43
N LEU A 185 -6.91 9.23 -11.25
CA LEU A 185 -6.94 8.32 -10.10
C LEU A 185 -6.73 9.06 -8.77
N LEU A 186 -5.68 9.86 -8.65
CA LEU A 186 -5.35 10.60 -7.44
C LEU A 186 -6.43 11.63 -7.11
N LEU A 187 -6.85 12.45 -8.08
CA LEU A 187 -7.88 13.47 -7.87
C LEU A 187 -9.24 12.87 -7.50
N SER A 188 -9.60 11.71 -8.04
CA SER A 188 -10.83 11.02 -7.64
C SER A 188 -10.79 10.49 -6.20
N GLY A 189 -9.59 10.24 -5.69
CA GLY A 189 -9.36 9.72 -4.34
C GLY A 189 -9.37 10.75 -3.22
N VAL A 190 -9.42 12.06 -3.53
CA VAL A 190 -9.40 13.15 -2.56
C VAL A 190 -10.67 13.97 -2.58
N TYR A 191 -11.01 14.56 -1.44
CA TYR A 191 -12.11 15.52 -1.31
C TYR A 191 -11.69 16.90 -1.84
N ASP A 192 -10.52 17.38 -1.41
CA ASP A 192 -9.92 18.62 -1.90
C ASP A 192 -8.82 18.30 -2.91
N HIS A 193 -9.03 18.68 -4.17
CA HIS A 193 -8.07 18.46 -5.25
C HIS A 193 -6.74 19.19 -5.03
N ASN A 194 -6.69 20.22 -4.18
CA ASN A 194 -5.46 20.91 -3.82
C ASN A 194 -4.53 20.09 -2.92
N SER A 195 -5.06 19.03 -2.30
CA SER A 195 -4.26 18.09 -1.49
C SER A 195 -3.31 17.23 -2.33
N VAL A 196 -3.47 17.20 -3.66
CA VAL A 196 -2.60 16.46 -4.59
C VAL A 196 -1.84 17.45 -5.47
N SER A 197 -0.53 17.48 -5.31
CA SER A 197 0.37 18.33 -6.09
C SER A 197 0.76 17.68 -7.42
N GLU A 198 1.27 18.47 -8.37
CA GLU A 198 1.86 17.94 -9.61
C GLU A 198 3.06 17.03 -9.32
N LYS A 199 3.81 17.32 -8.24
CA LYS A 199 4.92 16.47 -7.78
C LYS A 199 4.44 15.08 -7.39
N ASP A 200 3.30 14.95 -6.71
CA ASP A 200 2.75 13.64 -6.32
C ASP A 200 2.38 12.82 -7.56
N ILE A 201 1.77 13.47 -8.57
CA ILE A 201 1.44 12.83 -9.85
C ILE A 201 2.70 12.34 -10.57
N LEU A 202 3.75 13.17 -10.59
CA LEU A 202 5.03 12.81 -11.20
C LEU A 202 5.74 11.68 -10.44
N THR A 203 5.73 11.71 -9.12
CA THR A 203 6.30 10.65 -8.27
C THR A 203 5.59 9.31 -8.50
N CYS A 204 4.25 9.32 -8.58
CA CYS A 204 3.46 8.13 -8.92
C CYS A 204 3.75 7.63 -10.35
N PHE A 205 3.94 8.54 -11.30
CA PHE A 205 4.28 8.19 -12.67
C PHE A 205 5.68 7.59 -12.76
N GLU A 206 6.65 8.14 -12.04
CA GLU A 206 8.00 7.59 -11.92
C GLU A 206 7.97 6.19 -11.28
N SER A 207 7.26 6.00 -10.15
CA SER A 207 7.11 4.67 -9.53
C SER A 207 6.62 3.63 -10.53
N SER A 208 5.60 3.97 -11.31
CA SER A 208 5.01 3.03 -12.26
C SER A 208 5.93 2.66 -13.44
N HIS A 209 6.97 3.45 -13.75
CA HIS A 209 7.85 3.27 -14.91
C HIS A 209 9.34 3.09 -14.56
N LYS A 210 9.69 3.15 -13.26
CA LYS A 210 11.04 2.82 -12.81
C LYS A 210 11.36 1.36 -13.20
N ASP A 211 12.60 1.08 -13.55
CA ASP A 211 13.05 -0.22 -14.04
C ASP A 211 12.32 -0.72 -15.33
N LYS A 212 12.31 0.15 -16.33
CA LYS A 212 11.75 -0.13 -17.66
C LYS A 212 10.24 -0.44 -17.58
N THR A 213 9.85 -1.65 -17.99
CA THR A 213 8.45 -2.08 -18.02
C THR A 213 8.17 -3.22 -17.06
N HIS A 214 9.03 -3.42 -16.06
CA HIS A 214 8.88 -4.52 -15.10
C HIS A 214 7.67 -4.34 -14.18
N SER A 215 7.24 -3.11 -13.90
CA SER A 215 5.98 -2.86 -13.16
C SER A 215 4.74 -3.49 -13.81
N LYS A 216 4.79 -3.81 -15.12
CA LYS A 216 3.69 -4.53 -15.78
C LYS A 216 3.42 -5.92 -15.20
N TYR A 217 4.42 -6.58 -14.56
CA TYR A 217 4.23 -7.90 -13.94
C TYR A 217 3.30 -7.80 -12.73
N LEU A 218 3.52 -6.81 -11.86
CA LEU A 218 2.60 -6.50 -10.77
C LEU A 218 1.24 -6.09 -11.31
N PHE A 219 1.18 -5.16 -12.27
CA PHE A 219 -0.06 -4.73 -12.91
C PHE A 219 -0.87 -5.91 -13.48
N ALA A 220 -0.22 -6.82 -14.19
CA ALA A 220 -0.86 -8.01 -14.74
C ALA A 220 -1.44 -8.91 -13.64
N CYS A 221 -0.71 -9.10 -12.54
CA CYS A 221 -1.16 -9.90 -11.40
C CYS A 221 -2.36 -9.26 -10.70
N GLN A 222 -2.34 -7.95 -10.44
CA GLN A 222 -3.48 -7.23 -9.86
C GLN A 222 -4.73 -7.30 -10.77
N LYS A 223 -4.60 -6.97 -12.07
CA LYS A 223 -5.72 -7.04 -13.02
C LYS A 223 -6.28 -8.45 -13.22
N SER A 224 -5.49 -9.45 -12.88
CA SER A 224 -5.85 -10.87 -12.95
C SER A 224 -6.18 -11.48 -11.58
N ARG A 225 -6.27 -10.66 -10.51
CA ARG A 225 -6.69 -11.05 -9.16
C ARG A 225 -5.73 -12.01 -8.44
N PHE A 226 -4.46 -12.06 -8.83
CA PHE A 226 -3.47 -12.90 -8.14
C PHE A 226 -3.05 -12.33 -6.78
N THR A 227 -3.23 -11.03 -6.57
CA THR A 227 -3.01 -10.35 -5.29
C THR A 227 -4.23 -10.39 -4.36
N ASN A 228 -5.39 -10.76 -4.89
CA ASN A 228 -6.62 -10.85 -4.10
C ASN A 228 -6.53 -11.93 -3.01
N ALA A 229 -7.19 -11.68 -1.89
CA ALA A 229 -7.28 -12.60 -0.76
C ALA A 229 -8.68 -12.61 -0.15
N ASN A 230 -9.24 -13.80 0.10
CA ASN A 230 -10.40 -13.91 0.96
C ASN A 230 -9.96 -13.94 2.42
N ILE A 231 -10.12 -12.83 3.12
CA ILE A 231 -9.65 -12.64 4.49
C ILE A 231 -10.74 -12.85 5.55
N ILE A 232 -11.95 -13.23 5.16
CA ILE A 232 -13.08 -13.40 6.11
C ILE A 232 -12.72 -14.37 7.24
N CYS A 233 -12.13 -15.52 6.89
CA CYS A 233 -11.68 -16.51 7.89
C CYS A 233 -10.48 -16.01 8.73
N CYS A 234 -9.70 -15.05 8.22
CA CYS A 234 -8.62 -14.45 8.99
C CYS A 234 -9.17 -13.48 10.03
N LEU A 235 -10.10 -12.61 9.64
CA LEU A 235 -10.75 -11.65 10.55
C LEU A 235 -11.34 -12.33 11.78
N SER A 236 -11.98 -13.49 11.62
CA SER A 236 -12.58 -14.22 12.76
C SER A 236 -11.58 -14.90 13.70
N LYS A 237 -10.28 -14.90 13.40
CA LYS A 237 -9.22 -15.55 14.18
C LYS A 237 -8.23 -14.58 14.82
N ILE A 238 -8.29 -13.31 14.47
CA ILE A 238 -7.35 -12.29 14.93
C ILE A 238 -7.73 -11.83 16.34
N ASN A 239 -6.73 -11.76 17.21
CA ASN A 239 -6.83 -11.18 18.56
C ASN A 239 -6.17 -9.80 18.66
N ASN A 240 -5.53 -9.31 17.59
CA ASN A 240 -4.91 -7.98 17.55
C ASN A 240 -5.98 -6.89 17.64
N SER A 241 -5.65 -5.77 18.28
CA SER A 241 -6.45 -4.54 18.21
C SER A 241 -6.38 -3.97 16.80
N ILE A 242 -7.54 -3.86 16.14
CA ILE A 242 -7.65 -3.33 14.78
C ILE A 242 -8.55 -2.11 14.78
N PHE A 243 -8.05 -1.05 14.17
CA PHE A 243 -8.74 0.21 13.97
C PHE A 243 -8.89 0.48 12.47
N ILE A 244 -10.00 1.05 12.05
CA ILE A 244 -10.19 1.49 10.66
C ILE A 244 -10.41 3.00 10.65
N VAL A 245 -9.52 3.72 9.97
CA VAL A 245 -9.66 5.16 9.74
C VAL A 245 -10.16 5.39 8.33
N THR A 246 -11.32 6.05 8.19
CA THR A 246 -11.97 6.28 6.89
C THR A 246 -12.12 7.77 6.58
N GLY A 247 -12.10 8.10 5.30
CA GLY A 247 -12.56 9.40 4.83
C GLY A 247 -14.09 9.44 4.76
N SER A 248 -14.72 10.27 5.62
CA SER A 248 -16.19 10.30 5.80
C SER A 248 -16.96 10.94 4.64
N SER A 249 -16.27 11.61 3.70
CA SER A 249 -16.95 12.28 2.57
C SER A 249 -17.33 11.32 1.44
N ASP A 250 -16.86 10.07 1.49
CA ASP A 250 -17.31 9.01 0.60
C ASP A 250 -18.08 7.95 1.41
N PRO A 251 -19.42 7.87 1.27
CA PRO A 251 -20.23 6.88 2.00
C PRO A 251 -19.81 5.43 1.75
N VAL A 252 -19.19 5.14 0.61
CA VAL A 252 -18.71 3.80 0.27
C VAL A 252 -17.60 3.35 1.23
N ASN A 253 -16.73 4.25 1.67
CA ASN A 253 -15.66 3.93 2.62
C ASN A 253 -16.23 3.45 3.97
N ILE A 254 -17.28 4.12 4.46
CA ILE A 254 -17.96 3.74 5.70
C ILE A 254 -18.66 2.38 5.57
N LEU A 255 -19.32 2.15 4.43
CA LEU A 255 -19.96 0.85 4.15
C LEU A 255 -18.94 -0.29 4.11
N ILE A 256 -17.77 -0.05 3.50
CA ILE A 256 -16.69 -1.03 3.48
C ILE A 256 -16.13 -1.28 4.89
N ALA A 257 -15.89 -0.24 5.68
CA ALA A 257 -15.41 -0.40 7.05
C ALA A 257 -16.38 -1.22 7.91
N ASN A 258 -17.68 -0.98 7.77
CA ASN A 258 -18.72 -1.75 8.44
C ASN A 258 -18.74 -3.22 8.02
N GLN A 259 -18.34 -3.57 6.77
CA GLN A 259 -18.20 -4.98 6.37
C GLN A 259 -17.14 -5.70 7.21
N TYR A 260 -16.00 -5.04 7.50
CA TYR A 260 -14.96 -5.62 8.36
C TYR A 260 -15.44 -5.78 9.79
N GLN A 261 -16.10 -4.78 10.35
CA GLN A 261 -16.66 -4.83 11.72
C GLN A 261 -17.72 -5.92 11.87
N ASN A 262 -18.48 -6.25 10.81
CA ASN A 262 -19.44 -7.36 10.85
C ASN A 262 -18.77 -8.74 11.06
N TYR A 263 -17.51 -8.92 10.65
CA TYR A 263 -16.75 -10.15 10.84
C TYR A 263 -15.84 -10.13 12.07
N LEU A 264 -15.44 -8.94 12.52
CA LEU A 264 -14.67 -8.72 13.73
C LEU A 264 -15.27 -7.51 14.48
N PRO A 265 -16.26 -7.74 15.37
CA PRO A 265 -16.98 -6.67 16.07
C PRO A 265 -16.13 -5.76 16.95
N SER A 266 -14.93 -6.20 17.34
CA SER A 266 -13.96 -5.40 18.11
C SER A 266 -13.27 -4.31 17.26
N ILE A 267 -13.47 -4.27 15.96
CA ILE A 267 -12.93 -3.18 15.13
C ILE A 267 -13.59 -1.86 15.48
N GLU A 268 -12.78 -0.88 15.80
CA GLU A 268 -13.23 0.50 15.96
C GLU A 268 -13.08 1.28 14.65
N ILE A 269 -14.11 2.03 14.29
CA ILE A 269 -14.15 2.79 13.03
C ILE A 269 -14.16 4.29 13.35
N LEU A 270 -13.17 5.01 12.82
CA LEU A 270 -13.05 6.46 12.95
C LEU A 270 -13.17 7.12 11.57
N GLY A 271 -13.93 8.18 11.50
CA GLY A 271 -14.14 8.94 10.27
C GLY A 271 -13.49 10.31 10.33
N ILE A 272 -12.66 10.65 9.32
CA ILE A 272 -12.12 12.00 9.15
C ILE A 272 -12.99 12.76 8.15
N ASN A 273 -13.61 13.84 8.61
CA ASN A 273 -14.50 14.67 7.80
C ASN A 273 -13.75 15.41 6.68
N LYS A 274 -14.42 15.65 5.54
CA LYS A 274 -13.85 16.34 4.37
C LYS A 274 -12.60 15.64 3.84
N THR A 275 -12.59 14.32 3.86
CA THR A 275 -11.56 13.46 3.25
C THR A 275 -12.21 12.27 2.55
N LYS A 276 -11.51 11.64 1.61
CA LYS A 276 -11.95 10.43 0.89
C LYS A 276 -10.99 9.26 1.12
N LYS A 277 -10.27 8.80 0.07
CA LYS A 277 -9.46 7.57 0.14
C LYS A 277 -8.17 7.70 0.95
N ILE A 278 -7.59 8.89 1.02
CA ILE A 278 -6.27 9.13 1.61
C ILE A 278 -6.34 10.22 2.70
N PRO A 279 -7.08 9.99 3.80
CA PRO A 279 -7.26 10.98 4.87
C PRO A 279 -5.94 11.43 5.48
N HIS A 280 -4.93 10.57 5.56
CA HIS A 280 -3.58 10.86 6.03
C HIS A 280 -2.79 11.82 5.12
N VAL A 281 -3.20 11.96 3.85
CA VAL A 281 -2.64 12.96 2.92
C VAL A 281 -3.42 14.27 2.98
N GLU A 282 -4.76 14.17 3.06
CA GLU A 282 -5.65 15.33 3.02
C GLU A 282 -5.68 16.10 4.35
N LYS A 283 -5.58 15.38 5.47
CA LYS A 283 -5.59 15.94 6.84
C LYS A 283 -4.57 15.23 7.73
N PRO A 284 -3.28 15.43 7.49
CA PRO A 284 -2.21 14.71 8.19
C PRO A 284 -2.19 14.98 9.70
N GLU A 285 -2.51 16.20 10.13
CA GLU A 285 -2.52 16.58 11.55
C GLU A 285 -3.64 15.85 12.31
N GLU A 286 -4.87 15.88 11.79
CA GLU A 286 -6.02 15.20 12.38
C GLU A 286 -5.80 13.68 12.38
N PHE A 287 -5.22 13.14 11.32
CA PHE A 287 -4.89 11.72 11.22
C PHE A 287 -3.84 11.30 12.26
N THR A 288 -2.74 12.03 12.40
CA THR A 288 -1.68 11.69 13.35
C THR A 288 -2.10 11.84 14.81
N GLU A 289 -3.00 12.80 15.10
CA GLU A 289 -3.59 12.92 16.43
C GLU A 289 -4.43 11.66 16.78
N GLN A 290 -5.26 11.19 15.85
CA GLN A 290 -6.01 9.95 16.05
C GLN A 290 -5.08 8.74 16.22
N VAL A 291 -4.03 8.61 15.41
CA VAL A 291 -3.04 7.53 15.57
C VAL A 291 -2.45 7.52 17.00
N ARG A 292 -2.10 8.69 17.52
CA ARG A 292 -1.57 8.80 18.90
C ARG A 292 -2.56 8.31 19.94
N VAL A 293 -3.82 8.72 19.84
CA VAL A 293 -4.88 8.27 20.76
C VAL A 293 -5.02 6.76 20.69
N LEU A 294 -5.20 6.19 19.51
CA LEU A 294 -5.39 4.75 19.29
C LEU A 294 -4.20 3.90 19.77
N PHE A 295 -2.98 4.43 19.65
CA PHE A 295 -1.79 3.71 20.14
C PHE A 295 -1.48 3.96 21.62
N SER A 296 -2.07 4.97 22.27
CA SER A 296 -1.91 5.20 23.72
C SER A 296 -2.94 4.45 24.56
N GLU A 297 -4.15 4.23 24.06
CA GLU A 297 -5.21 3.54 24.81
C GLU A 297 -4.90 2.06 25.07
N GLY A 298 -4.07 1.42 24.24
CA GLY A 298 -3.66 0.03 24.42
C GLY A 298 -2.52 -0.19 25.44
N ASP A 299 -1.88 0.87 25.93
CA ASP A 299 -0.80 0.75 26.92
C ASP A 299 -1.33 0.86 28.38
N ALA A 300 -2.66 1.00 28.56
CA ALA A 300 -3.32 1.17 29.86
C ALA A 300 -3.97 -0.13 30.41
N GLU A 301 -3.87 -1.27 29.75
CA GLU A 301 -4.25 -2.60 30.21
C GLU A 301 -2.99 -3.48 30.45
#